data_7dd50e5d13d05ec74c8c25499bbf0360
#
_entry.id   7dd50e5d13d05ec74c8c25499bbf0360
#
_cell.length_a   1.000
_cell.length_b   1.000
_cell.length_c   1.000
_cell.angle_alpha   90.00
_cell.angle_beta   90.00
_cell.angle_gamma   90.00
#
_symmetry.space_group_name_H-M   'P 1'
#
loop_
_entity.id
_entity.type
_entity.pdbx_description
1 polymer ?
#
loop_
_entity_poly.entity_id
_entity_poly.type
_entity_poly.pdbx_seq_one_letter_code
_entity_poly.pdbx_strand_id
1 'polypeptide(L)'
;MLKGGFDLRCWVTAPIRVDNTVQTQSVLGVLWNTLTDELQCSFRLISTIPDRVTKRDLLSLTQQIFDPIGFLAPVTLVPKLIVQKAWIDSTGWDQAISNELSKEFKSWLNHVHLINDCKLPRRLSEERLTNCNKSLHLFCDASINAYAGCVFLRTECKSKVTIRLVMAKSRVAPIKRSITLPRLELMGALIASRLANEISRTLFTDDTCPLYCWTDSAVVLAWIQRQCSWKPFVSNRVSEICAHTKKEHWRHVPGHCNPADLLSRGCNMKTLMDSHWWDGPAWLLSDQELWPQSNHIAVDENAVSIEAKKEVLVNTNVDTEHFSEKLLYFSKYSRIVRVVAWIFQWRRRRMFSIAYISNDEFEEAENILIRLIQGEHYVNRTKLNKKLCIHLDSNSIMRVKTRLGLGNYDKDFSSPILLPGKNVIVRRLVEEKHIYLKHIGSHTLMSELRNRFWITSVRWLCKDIVKKCIICGKRANIMIHRRHHSLLNGFKARQRFK
;
A
#
# COMPACT_ATOMS: atom_id res chain seq x y z
N MET A 1 -13.84 -19.25 25.96
CA MET A 1 -13.69 -18.03 26.75
C MET A 1 -13.09 -18.30 28.15
N LEU A 2 -13.56 -19.28 28.92
CA LEU A 2 -12.94 -19.66 30.21
C LEU A 2 -11.43 -19.97 30.10
N LYS A 3 -10.97 -20.61 29.02
CA LYS A 3 -9.54 -20.86 28.76
C LYS A 3 -8.71 -19.60 28.51
N GLY A 4 -9.35 -18.48 28.20
CA GLY A 4 -8.72 -17.16 27.98
C GLY A 4 -8.78 -16.23 29.19
N GLY A 5 -9.29 -16.68 30.33
CA GLY A 5 -9.39 -15.88 31.56
C GLY A 5 -10.49 -14.81 31.54
N PHE A 6 -11.45 -14.89 30.59
CA PHE A 6 -12.56 -13.95 30.52
C PHE A 6 -13.75 -14.47 31.33
N ASP A 7 -14.19 -13.66 32.30
CA ASP A 7 -15.41 -13.89 33.09
C ASP A 7 -16.56 -13.12 32.44
N LEU A 8 -17.57 -13.87 31.91
CA LEU A 8 -18.74 -13.29 31.27
C LEU A 8 -19.82 -13.03 32.35
N ARG A 9 -19.97 -11.77 32.75
CA ARG A 9 -20.85 -11.41 33.90
C ARG A 9 -22.26 -11.01 33.53
N CYS A 10 -22.51 -10.53 32.33
CA CYS A 10 -23.82 -10.02 31.91
C CYS A 10 -24.29 -10.70 30.63
N TRP A 11 -25.36 -11.47 30.72
CA TRP A 11 -26.05 -12.06 29.59
C TRP A 11 -27.36 -11.29 29.36
N VAL A 12 -27.58 -10.78 28.16
CA VAL A 12 -28.83 -10.13 27.76
C VAL A 12 -29.36 -10.86 26.53
N THR A 13 -30.65 -11.23 26.58
CA THR A 13 -31.34 -11.90 25.47
C THR A 13 -32.61 -11.12 25.10
N ALA A 14 -32.98 -11.13 23.83
CA ALA A 14 -34.24 -10.57 23.36
C ALA A 14 -35.21 -11.69 22.97
N PRO A 15 -36.51 -11.49 23.14
CA PRO A 15 -37.17 -10.46 23.95
C PRO A 15 -37.15 -10.80 25.44
N ILE A 16 -36.81 -9.83 26.28
CA ILE A 16 -36.95 -9.96 27.72
C ILE A 16 -38.38 -9.56 28.07
N ARG A 17 -39.24 -10.52 28.33
CA ARG A 17 -40.61 -10.30 28.87
C ARG A 17 -40.60 -10.27 30.40
N VAL A 18 -39.79 -9.41 30.99
CA VAL A 18 -39.83 -9.14 32.41
C VAL A 18 -40.19 -7.68 32.59
N ASP A 19 -41.37 -7.42 33.12
CA ASP A 19 -41.89 -6.10 33.47
C ASP A 19 -41.77 -5.04 32.39
N ASN A 20 -42.75 -4.80 31.59
CA ASN A 20 -43.04 -3.73 30.60
C ASN A 20 -42.12 -2.47 30.56
N THR A 21 -40.94 -2.54 31.13
CA THR A 21 -39.91 -1.48 31.07
C THR A 21 -39.03 -1.67 29.87
N VAL A 22 -39.01 -0.66 29.00
CA VAL A 22 -38.10 -0.59 27.86
C VAL A 22 -36.66 -0.60 28.37
N GLN A 23 -35.99 -1.74 28.24
CA GLN A 23 -34.57 -1.83 28.58
C GLN A 23 -33.72 -1.58 27.31
N THR A 24 -33.16 -0.39 27.24
CA THR A 24 -32.16 -0.06 26.22
C THR A 24 -30.79 -0.44 26.77
N GLN A 25 -30.09 -1.33 26.07
CA GLN A 25 -28.73 -1.76 26.39
C GLN A 25 -27.74 -1.15 25.43
N SER A 26 -26.61 -0.65 25.94
CA SER A 26 -25.51 -0.24 25.09
C SER A 26 -24.63 -1.44 24.75
N VAL A 27 -24.52 -1.77 23.47
CA VAL A 27 -23.71 -2.87 22.95
C VAL A 27 -22.71 -2.30 21.99
N LEU A 28 -21.42 -2.32 22.33
CA LEU A 28 -20.34 -1.75 21.53
C LEU A 28 -20.61 -0.30 21.06
N GLY A 29 -21.25 0.53 21.91
CA GLY A 29 -21.56 1.93 21.61
C GLY A 29 -22.83 2.17 20.78
N VAL A 30 -23.52 1.12 20.36
CA VAL A 30 -24.84 1.17 19.73
C VAL A 30 -25.90 0.85 20.78
N LEU A 31 -27.02 1.53 20.75
CA LEU A 31 -28.16 1.24 21.64
C LEU A 31 -29.00 0.12 21.04
N TRP A 32 -29.28 -0.89 21.84
CA TRP A 32 -30.13 -1.99 21.48
C TRP A 32 -31.40 -1.97 22.34
N ASN A 33 -32.54 -1.81 21.69
CA ASN A 33 -33.83 -1.98 22.32
C ASN A 33 -34.17 -3.46 22.36
N THR A 34 -34.19 -4.05 23.55
CA THR A 34 -34.39 -5.48 23.74
C THR A 34 -35.85 -5.93 23.55
N LEU A 35 -36.83 -5.01 23.58
CA LEU A 35 -38.24 -5.31 23.33
C LEU A 35 -38.57 -5.39 21.84
N THR A 36 -38.15 -4.38 21.08
CA THR A 36 -38.40 -4.31 19.61
C THR A 36 -37.34 -5.02 18.81
N ASP A 37 -36.22 -5.41 19.42
CA ASP A 37 -35.04 -5.99 18.80
C ASP A 37 -34.44 -5.07 17.72
N GLU A 38 -34.38 -3.77 18.03
CA GLU A 38 -33.87 -2.73 17.14
C GLU A 38 -32.55 -2.12 17.62
N LEU A 39 -31.69 -1.78 16.69
CA LEU A 39 -30.46 -1.04 16.92
C LEU A 39 -30.64 0.45 16.60
N GLN A 40 -30.03 1.30 17.40
CA GLN A 40 -30.08 2.74 17.25
C GLN A 40 -28.71 3.34 17.57
N CYS A 41 -28.24 4.27 16.74
CA CYS A 41 -27.14 5.17 17.14
C CYS A 41 -27.68 6.25 18.05
N SER A 42 -26.89 6.67 19.00
CA SER A 42 -27.24 7.83 19.85
C SER A 42 -26.36 9.02 19.46
N PHE A 43 -27.01 10.15 19.32
CA PHE A 43 -26.32 11.44 19.26
C PHE A 43 -26.83 12.32 20.39
N ARG A 44 -25.91 12.76 21.25
CA ARG A 44 -26.21 13.74 22.31
C ARG A 44 -25.30 14.93 22.10
N LEU A 45 -25.90 16.09 21.82
CA LEU A 45 -25.15 17.31 21.81
C LEU A 45 -24.69 17.64 23.24
N ILE A 46 -23.41 17.41 23.53
CA ILE A 46 -22.86 17.53 24.89
C ILE A 46 -22.56 19.00 25.22
N SER A 47 -22.38 19.85 24.19
CA SER A 47 -22.02 21.26 24.37
C SER A 47 -22.85 22.16 23.45
N THR A 48 -23.05 23.40 23.87
CA THR A 48 -23.62 24.45 23.02
C THR A 48 -22.68 24.67 21.82
N ILE A 49 -23.26 24.76 20.63
CA ILE A 49 -22.47 25.01 19.41
C ILE A 49 -21.91 26.43 19.52
N PRO A 50 -20.57 26.61 19.44
CA PRO A 50 -19.99 27.93 19.50
C PRO A 50 -20.38 28.74 18.27
N ASP A 51 -20.53 30.04 18.41
CA ASP A 51 -20.82 30.96 17.30
C ASP A 51 -19.72 30.88 16.23
N ARG A 52 -18.47 30.74 16.66
CA ARG A 52 -17.28 30.53 15.83
C ARG A 52 -16.81 29.08 15.92
N VAL A 53 -17.14 28.29 14.91
CA VAL A 53 -16.77 26.88 14.83
C VAL A 53 -15.30 26.76 14.43
N THR A 54 -14.53 25.92 15.13
CA THR A 54 -13.14 25.60 14.84
C THR A 54 -13.00 24.19 14.26
N LYS A 55 -11.82 23.83 13.73
CA LYS A 55 -11.54 22.45 13.30
C LYS A 55 -11.67 21.45 14.45
N ARG A 56 -11.30 21.87 15.66
CA ARG A 56 -11.41 21.04 16.86
C ARG A 56 -12.86 20.72 17.18
N ASP A 57 -13.75 21.70 17.07
CA ASP A 57 -15.19 21.52 17.27
C ASP A 57 -15.79 20.60 16.21
N LEU A 58 -15.45 20.82 14.92
CA LEU A 58 -15.87 19.94 13.83
C LEU A 58 -15.51 18.48 14.09
N LEU A 59 -14.25 18.24 14.45
CA LEU A 59 -13.78 16.87 14.67
C LEU A 59 -14.43 16.26 15.93
N SER A 60 -14.52 17.01 17.01
CA SER A 60 -15.15 16.57 18.25
C SER A 60 -16.60 16.16 18.03
N LEU A 61 -17.40 17.01 17.39
CA LEU A 61 -18.82 16.75 17.14
C LEU A 61 -19.02 15.58 16.14
N THR A 62 -18.17 15.50 15.13
CA THR A 62 -18.21 14.37 14.16
C THR A 62 -17.94 13.04 14.81
N GLN A 63 -17.00 12.99 15.78
CA GLN A 63 -16.61 11.76 16.47
C GLN A 63 -17.63 11.31 17.55
N GLN A 64 -18.60 12.15 17.89
CA GLN A 64 -19.67 11.75 18.84
C GLN A 64 -20.65 10.73 18.23
N ILE A 65 -20.74 10.66 16.89
CA ILE A 65 -21.57 9.67 16.22
C ILE A 65 -20.77 8.37 16.09
N PHE A 66 -21.11 7.40 16.89
CA PHE A 66 -20.50 6.07 16.84
C PHE A 66 -21.33 5.15 15.95
N ASP A 67 -20.78 4.82 14.79
CA ASP A 67 -21.43 3.98 13.78
C ASP A 67 -20.47 2.90 13.27
N PRO A 68 -20.30 1.81 14.01
CA PRO A 68 -19.35 0.75 13.66
C PRO A 68 -19.75 -0.06 12.42
N ILE A 69 -21.05 -0.16 12.14
CA ILE A 69 -21.62 -0.91 11.01
C ILE A 69 -21.67 -0.04 9.75
N GLY A 70 -21.76 1.27 9.91
CA GLY A 70 -21.80 2.21 8.79
C GLY A 70 -23.20 2.50 8.26
N PHE A 71 -24.27 2.24 9.02
CA PHE A 71 -25.62 2.52 8.54
C PHE A 71 -25.99 4.01 8.51
N LEU A 72 -25.20 4.88 9.16
CA LEU A 72 -25.25 6.33 9.05
C LEU A 72 -24.08 6.89 8.21
N ALA A 73 -23.33 6.03 7.53
CA ALA A 73 -22.14 6.45 6.80
C ALA A 73 -22.36 7.57 5.78
N PRO A 74 -23.49 7.66 5.04
CA PRO A 74 -23.78 8.81 4.17
C PRO A 74 -23.85 10.13 4.92
N VAL A 75 -24.45 10.14 6.12
CA VAL A 75 -24.60 11.34 6.96
C VAL A 75 -23.27 11.71 7.61
N THR A 76 -22.52 10.73 8.11
CA THR A 76 -21.22 10.98 8.76
C THR A 76 -20.10 11.35 7.77
N LEU A 77 -20.31 11.13 6.47
CA LEU A 77 -19.37 11.58 5.43
C LEU A 77 -19.33 13.10 5.33
N VAL A 78 -20.49 13.78 5.40
CA VAL A 78 -20.60 15.23 5.22
C VAL A 78 -19.65 16.02 6.12
N PRO A 79 -19.68 15.86 7.46
CA PRO A 79 -18.74 16.58 8.32
C PRO A 79 -17.27 16.19 8.10
N LYS A 80 -16.98 14.96 7.66
CA LYS A 80 -15.60 14.56 7.28
C LYS A 80 -15.12 15.32 6.05
N LEU A 81 -15.99 15.60 5.08
CA LEU A 81 -15.69 16.43 3.92
C LEU A 81 -15.47 17.89 4.32
N ILE A 82 -16.27 18.42 5.24
CA ILE A 82 -16.08 19.79 5.78
C ILE A 82 -14.73 19.90 6.49
N VAL A 83 -14.38 18.92 7.31
CA VAL A 83 -13.04 18.84 7.94
C VAL A 83 -11.94 18.85 6.88
N GLN A 84 -12.10 18.07 5.80
CA GLN A 84 -11.14 18.03 4.70
C GLN A 84 -10.99 19.38 4.01
N LYS A 85 -12.10 20.07 3.69
CA LYS A 85 -12.09 21.42 3.11
C LYS A 85 -11.34 22.40 4.03
N ALA A 86 -11.63 22.37 5.33
CA ALA A 86 -10.92 23.21 6.32
C ALA A 86 -9.41 22.90 6.42
N TRP A 87 -8.98 21.67 6.11
CA TRP A 87 -7.55 21.32 5.99
C TRP A 87 -6.91 21.94 4.74
N ILE A 88 -7.62 21.96 3.63
CA ILE A 88 -7.16 22.59 2.38
C ILE A 88 -6.97 24.10 2.58
N ASP A 89 -7.89 24.76 3.29
CA ASP A 89 -7.83 26.20 3.61
C ASP A 89 -6.70 26.56 4.59
N SER A 90 -5.90 25.58 5.00
CA SER A 90 -4.77 25.79 5.92
C SER A 90 -5.11 26.49 7.24
N THR A 91 -6.40 26.52 7.65
CA THR A 91 -6.87 27.11 8.92
C THR A 91 -6.19 26.42 10.12
N GLY A 92 -5.82 27.15 11.17
CA GLY A 92 -5.30 26.57 12.41
C GLY A 92 -6.34 25.76 13.18
N TRP A 93 -5.91 24.93 14.13
CA TRP A 93 -6.80 24.06 14.92
C TRP A 93 -7.87 24.82 15.73
N ASP A 94 -7.48 25.95 16.29
CA ASP A 94 -8.29 26.78 17.17
C ASP A 94 -8.73 28.11 16.50
N GLN A 95 -8.48 28.21 15.19
CA GLN A 95 -8.99 29.31 14.37
C GLN A 95 -10.37 28.97 13.84
N ALA A 96 -11.22 29.99 13.75
CA ALA A 96 -12.54 29.83 13.13
C ALA A 96 -12.40 29.42 11.66
N ILE A 97 -13.19 28.44 11.26
CA ILE A 97 -13.32 28.05 9.84
C ILE A 97 -14.03 29.15 9.05
N SER A 98 -13.97 29.09 7.71
CA SER A 98 -14.65 30.03 6.86
C SER A 98 -16.17 30.08 7.13
N ASN A 99 -16.79 31.23 6.88
CA ASN A 99 -18.24 31.39 7.09
C ASN A 99 -19.06 30.42 6.24
N GLU A 100 -18.57 30.05 5.05
CA GLU A 100 -19.22 29.08 4.17
C GLU A 100 -19.23 27.70 4.78
N LEU A 101 -18.07 27.21 5.24
CA LEU A 101 -17.94 25.92 5.91
C LEU A 101 -18.73 25.87 7.22
N SER A 102 -18.77 26.99 7.96
CA SER A 102 -19.56 27.10 9.19
C SER A 102 -21.07 26.97 8.88
N LYS A 103 -21.56 27.60 7.81
CA LYS A 103 -22.96 27.47 7.38
C LYS A 103 -23.28 26.05 6.94
N GLU A 104 -22.39 25.43 6.13
CA GLU A 104 -22.56 24.04 5.68
C GLU A 104 -22.64 23.08 6.88
N PHE A 105 -21.75 23.27 7.87
CA PHE A 105 -21.76 22.46 9.09
C PHE A 105 -23.00 22.67 9.96
N LYS A 106 -23.41 23.90 10.18
CA LYS A 106 -24.62 24.21 10.95
C LYS A 106 -25.87 23.66 10.25
N SER A 107 -25.96 23.71 8.91
CA SER A 107 -27.04 23.09 8.16
C SER A 107 -27.11 21.58 8.33
N TRP A 108 -25.96 20.89 8.30
CA TRP A 108 -25.88 19.47 8.59
C TRP A 108 -26.31 19.19 10.03
N LEU A 109 -25.85 19.98 11.00
CA LEU A 109 -26.11 19.79 12.42
C LEU A 109 -27.60 19.99 12.79
N ASN A 110 -28.32 20.85 12.05
CA ASN A 110 -29.76 21.04 12.27
C ASN A 110 -30.59 19.77 12.09
N HIS A 111 -30.12 18.80 11.30
CA HIS A 111 -30.82 17.55 11.04
C HIS A 111 -30.23 16.36 11.80
N VAL A 112 -29.10 16.54 12.49
CA VAL A 112 -28.38 15.43 13.11
C VAL A 112 -29.13 14.80 14.29
N HIS A 113 -30.01 15.57 14.97
CA HIS A 113 -30.84 15.06 16.05
C HIS A 113 -31.79 13.94 15.60
N LEU A 114 -32.18 13.91 14.30
CA LEU A 114 -33.01 12.85 13.71
C LEU A 114 -32.32 11.47 13.73
N ILE A 115 -31.01 11.39 14.03
CA ILE A 115 -30.30 10.12 14.25
C ILE A 115 -30.98 9.32 15.37
N ASN A 116 -31.50 10.00 16.39
CA ASN A 116 -32.17 9.37 17.52
C ASN A 116 -33.51 8.71 17.14
N ASP A 117 -34.10 9.08 16.01
CA ASP A 117 -35.33 8.50 15.49
C ASP A 117 -35.06 7.31 14.54
N CYS A 118 -33.80 7.12 14.13
CA CYS A 118 -33.39 6.06 13.23
C CYS A 118 -33.24 4.74 13.99
N LYS A 119 -34.19 3.83 13.79
CA LYS A 119 -34.23 2.48 14.38
C LYS A 119 -34.13 1.45 13.27
N LEU A 120 -33.24 0.49 13.45
CA LEU A 120 -32.99 -0.57 12.47
C LEU A 120 -33.18 -1.94 13.11
N PRO A 121 -33.90 -2.87 12.47
CA PRO A 121 -33.97 -4.23 12.94
C PRO A 121 -32.58 -4.84 13.12
N ARG A 122 -32.30 -5.38 14.31
CA ARG A 122 -31.02 -6.08 14.55
C ARG A 122 -30.96 -7.39 13.77
N ARG A 123 -32.09 -8.03 13.57
CA ARG A 123 -32.17 -9.27 12.79
C ARG A 123 -32.06 -8.97 11.30
N LEU A 124 -31.19 -9.70 10.64
CA LEU A 124 -31.01 -9.64 9.18
C LEU A 124 -32.11 -10.37 8.41
N SER A 125 -32.84 -11.30 9.07
CA SER A 125 -33.96 -12.04 8.52
C SER A 125 -34.99 -12.31 9.60
N GLU A 126 -36.27 -12.39 9.22
CA GLU A 126 -37.36 -12.77 10.14
C GLU A 126 -37.28 -14.25 10.52
N GLU A 127 -36.85 -15.11 9.57
CA GLU A 127 -36.64 -16.53 9.78
C GLU A 127 -35.15 -16.86 9.96
N ARG A 128 -34.84 -18.11 10.30
CA ARG A 128 -33.47 -18.57 10.37
C ARG A 128 -32.87 -18.58 8.97
N LEU A 129 -31.66 -18.01 8.83
CA LEU A 129 -30.94 -17.90 7.53
C LEU A 129 -30.68 -19.26 6.86
N THR A 130 -30.70 -20.34 7.64
CA THR A 130 -30.58 -21.72 7.12
C THR A 130 -31.81 -22.16 6.32
N ASN A 131 -32.95 -21.53 6.56
CA ASN A 131 -34.24 -21.92 5.96
C ASN A 131 -34.64 -20.99 4.79
N CYS A 132 -33.77 -20.08 4.40
CA CYS A 132 -34.03 -19.09 3.37
C CYS A 132 -33.01 -19.18 2.24
N ASN A 133 -33.44 -18.91 1.01
CA ASN A 133 -32.52 -18.57 -0.06
C ASN A 133 -31.89 -17.21 0.28
N LYS A 134 -30.56 -17.13 0.20
CA LYS A 134 -29.82 -15.93 0.59
C LYS A 134 -28.77 -15.57 -0.44
N SER A 135 -28.51 -14.28 -0.60
CA SER A 135 -27.43 -13.76 -1.44
C SER A 135 -26.89 -12.45 -0.87
N LEU A 136 -25.59 -12.25 -1.01
CA LEU A 136 -24.92 -11.00 -0.67
C LEU A 136 -24.80 -10.12 -1.92
N HIS A 137 -25.13 -8.85 -1.76
CA HIS A 137 -25.04 -7.84 -2.81
C HIS A 137 -24.12 -6.72 -2.35
N LEU A 138 -22.98 -6.65 -2.98
CA LEU A 138 -21.95 -5.64 -2.77
C LEU A 138 -22.14 -4.52 -3.79
N PHE A 139 -22.13 -3.27 -3.33
CA PHE A 139 -22.17 -2.08 -4.18
C PHE A 139 -20.96 -1.19 -3.87
N CYS A 140 -20.42 -0.56 -4.89
CA CYS A 140 -19.36 0.42 -4.75
C CYS A 140 -19.55 1.60 -5.70
N ASP A 141 -19.07 2.75 -5.23
CA ASP A 141 -19.09 3.99 -5.99
C ASP A 141 -17.99 4.94 -5.49
N ALA A 142 -17.68 5.96 -6.28
CA ALA A 142 -16.84 7.07 -5.86
C ALA A 142 -17.25 8.38 -6.49
N SER A 143 -17.11 9.45 -5.72
CA SER A 143 -17.10 10.82 -6.18
C SER A 143 -15.67 11.37 -6.19
N ILE A 144 -15.48 12.60 -6.66
CA ILE A 144 -14.17 13.27 -6.58
C ILE A 144 -13.68 13.41 -5.13
N ASN A 145 -14.63 13.52 -4.19
CA ASN A 145 -14.32 13.80 -2.79
C ASN A 145 -14.27 12.58 -1.87
N ALA A 146 -14.90 11.46 -2.26
CA ALA A 146 -14.99 10.27 -1.44
C ALA A 146 -15.19 9.00 -2.28
N TYR A 147 -14.87 7.86 -1.69
CA TYR A 147 -15.11 6.54 -2.26
C TYR A 147 -15.68 5.61 -1.20
N ALA A 148 -16.54 4.70 -1.61
CA ALA A 148 -17.39 3.99 -0.69
C ALA A 148 -17.78 2.59 -1.20
N GLY A 149 -18.23 1.76 -0.24
CA GLY A 149 -18.81 0.47 -0.52
C GLY A 149 -19.79 0.07 0.57
N CYS A 150 -20.83 -0.66 0.19
CA CYS A 150 -21.83 -1.22 1.08
C CYS A 150 -22.21 -2.64 0.66
N VAL A 151 -22.72 -3.40 1.62
CA VAL A 151 -23.14 -4.79 1.41
C VAL A 151 -24.53 -4.98 2.00
N PHE A 152 -25.42 -5.50 1.17
CA PHE A 152 -26.77 -5.89 1.55
C PHE A 152 -26.90 -7.40 1.54
N LEU A 153 -27.70 -7.91 2.45
CA LEU A 153 -28.17 -9.28 2.45
C LEU A 153 -29.60 -9.32 1.88
N ARG A 154 -29.79 -10.05 0.79
CA ARG A 154 -31.10 -10.42 0.28
C ARG A 154 -31.46 -11.80 0.81
N THR A 155 -32.62 -11.93 1.42
CA THR A 155 -33.15 -13.22 1.88
C THR A 155 -34.53 -13.42 1.29
N GLU A 156 -34.78 -14.63 0.84
CA GLU A 156 -36.07 -15.05 0.26
C GLU A 156 -36.58 -16.24 1.05
N CYS A 157 -37.66 -16.04 1.78
CA CYS A 157 -38.27 -17.04 2.66
C CYS A 157 -39.77 -17.10 2.36
N LYS A 158 -40.30 -18.25 1.95
CA LYS A 158 -41.72 -18.49 1.70
C LYS A 158 -42.39 -17.38 0.86
N SER A 159 -41.81 -17.03 -0.27
CA SER A 159 -42.29 -15.99 -1.20
C SER A 159 -42.16 -14.54 -0.70
N LYS A 160 -41.59 -14.30 0.49
CA LYS A 160 -41.25 -12.94 0.96
C LYS A 160 -39.78 -12.67 0.76
N VAL A 161 -39.48 -11.67 -0.05
CA VAL A 161 -38.10 -11.18 -0.22
C VAL A 161 -37.84 -10.03 0.74
N THR A 162 -36.75 -10.07 1.48
CA THR A 162 -36.30 -8.98 2.35
C THR A 162 -34.85 -8.62 2.04
N ILE A 163 -34.55 -7.33 2.08
CA ILE A 163 -33.20 -6.82 1.90
C ILE A 163 -32.84 -6.04 3.15
N ARG A 164 -31.61 -6.22 3.62
CA ARG A 164 -31.09 -5.51 4.80
C ARG A 164 -29.64 -5.07 4.56
N LEU A 165 -29.35 -3.82 4.89
CA LEU A 165 -27.98 -3.34 4.95
C LEU A 165 -27.24 -4.08 6.07
N VAL A 166 -26.13 -4.74 5.71
CA VAL A 166 -25.28 -5.45 6.67
C VAL A 166 -24.14 -4.54 7.13
N MET A 167 -23.46 -3.89 6.18
CA MET A 167 -22.34 -3.03 6.50
C MET A 167 -22.09 -2.03 5.37
N ALA A 168 -21.66 -0.81 5.75
CA ALA A 168 -21.26 0.21 4.80
C ALA A 168 -20.02 0.95 5.30
N LYS A 169 -19.23 1.49 4.36
CA LYS A 169 -18.04 2.27 4.69
C LYS A 169 -17.74 3.30 3.61
N SER A 170 -17.55 4.55 4.04
CA SER A 170 -17.06 5.63 3.18
C SER A 170 -15.69 6.12 3.64
N ARG A 171 -14.89 6.60 2.71
CA ARG A 171 -13.60 7.25 2.98
C ARG A 171 -13.46 8.49 2.11
N VAL A 172 -12.91 9.53 2.71
CA VAL A 172 -12.61 10.78 2.02
C VAL A 172 -11.42 10.57 1.07
N ALA A 173 -11.48 11.16 -0.11
CA ALA A 173 -10.39 11.08 -1.09
C ALA A 173 -9.13 11.80 -0.58
N PRO A 174 -7.90 11.30 -0.87
CA PRO A 174 -6.67 11.94 -0.41
C PRO A 174 -6.44 13.32 -1.02
N ILE A 175 -6.16 14.34 -0.20
CA ILE A 175 -5.93 15.73 -0.62
C ILE A 175 -4.65 15.88 -1.46
N LYS A 176 -3.55 15.24 -1.02
CA LYS A 176 -2.19 15.48 -1.55
C LYS A 176 -1.87 14.81 -2.89
N ARG A 177 -2.77 14.00 -3.45
CA ARG A 177 -2.56 13.29 -4.71
C ARG A 177 -3.79 13.49 -5.58
N SER A 178 -3.61 14.04 -6.77
CA SER A 178 -4.65 14.02 -7.80
C SER A 178 -4.88 12.58 -8.25
N ILE A 179 -5.80 11.90 -7.58
CA ILE A 179 -6.23 10.55 -7.96
C ILE A 179 -7.38 10.73 -8.94
N THR A 180 -7.30 10.06 -10.08
CA THR A 180 -8.38 10.09 -11.08
C THR A 180 -9.65 9.40 -10.56
N LEU A 181 -10.81 9.81 -11.06
CA LEU A 181 -12.09 9.23 -10.64
C LEU A 181 -12.13 7.70 -10.80
N PRO A 182 -11.72 7.09 -11.93
CA PRO A 182 -11.68 5.62 -12.03
C PRO A 182 -10.81 4.93 -10.97
N ARG A 183 -9.73 5.58 -10.54
CA ARG A 183 -8.91 5.05 -9.44
C ARG A 183 -9.61 5.13 -8.09
N LEU A 184 -10.42 6.16 -7.84
CA LEU A 184 -11.25 6.26 -6.64
C LEU A 184 -12.36 5.21 -6.66
N GLU A 185 -13.02 5.00 -7.80
CA GLU A 185 -14.01 3.94 -8.01
C GLU A 185 -13.41 2.55 -7.73
N LEU A 186 -12.18 2.28 -8.22
CA LEU A 186 -11.47 1.04 -7.89
C LEU A 186 -11.17 0.92 -6.37
N MET A 187 -10.90 2.03 -5.69
CA MET A 187 -10.75 2.03 -4.24
C MET A 187 -12.07 1.75 -3.52
N GLY A 188 -13.19 2.22 -4.06
CA GLY A 188 -14.54 1.87 -3.60
C GLY A 188 -14.79 0.37 -3.74
N ALA A 189 -14.50 -0.20 -4.91
CA ALA A 189 -14.60 -1.64 -5.17
C ALA A 189 -13.74 -2.47 -4.20
N LEU A 190 -12.54 -2.00 -3.88
CA LEU A 190 -11.66 -2.65 -2.90
C LEU A 190 -12.25 -2.63 -1.48
N ILE A 191 -12.80 -1.49 -1.03
CA ILE A 191 -13.45 -1.43 0.29
C ILE A 191 -14.62 -2.40 0.34
N ALA A 192 -15.48 -2.35 -0.67
CA ALA A 192 -16.66 -3.20 -0.73
C ALA A 192 -16.30 -4.69 -0.74
N SER A 193 -15.27 -5.10 -1.49
CA SER A 193 -14.80 -6.50 -1.52
C SER A 193 -14.27 -6.97 -0.16
N ARG A 194 -13.58 -6.10 0.59
CA ARG A 194 -13.14 -6.39 1.96
C ARG A 194 -14.30 -6.58 2.91
N LEU A 195 -15.32 -5.71 2.82
CA LEU A 195 -16.53 -5.84 3.63
C LEU A 195 -17.27 -7.15 3.35
N ALA A 196 -17.45 -7.49 2.07
CA ALA A 196 -18.12 -8.73 1.68
C ALA A 196 -17.36 -9.98 2.17
N ASN A 197 -16.03 -9.97 2.07
CA ASN A 197 -15.20 -11.07 2.58
C ASN A 197 -15.33 -11.22 4.11
N GLU A 198 -15.32 -10.11 4.84
CA GLU A 198 -15.49 -10.12 6.31
C GLU A 198 -16.86 -10.67 6.70
N ILE A 199 -17.93 -10.20 6.04
CA ILE A 199 -19.30 -10.66 6.25
C ILE A 199 -19.42 -12.16 5.94
N SER A 200 -18.90 -12.60 4.80
CA SER A 200 -18.95 -14.02 4.39
C SER A 200 -18.28 -14.92 5.42
N ARG A 201 -17.09 -14.50 5.90
CA ARG A 201 -16.35 -15.29 6.91
C ARG A 201 -17.03 -15.32 8.28
N THR A 202 -17.78 -14.26 8.63
CA THR A 202 -18.39 -14.12 9.96
C THR A 202 -19.78 -14.73 10.03
N LEU A 203 -20.59 -14.56 8.97
CA LEU A 203 -21.99 -14.99 8.97
C LEU A 203 -22.23 -16.34 8.29
N PHE A 204 -21.33 -16.78 7.39
CA PHE A 204 -21.53 -17.95 6.53
C PHE A 204 -20.33 -18.90 6.55
N THR A 205 -19.86 -19.25 7.76
CA THR A 205 -18.68 -20.12 7.96
C THR A 205 -18.84 -21.51 7.34
N ASP A 206 -20.04 -22.06 7.38
CA ASP A 206 -20.34 -23.45 6.96
C ASP A 206 -21.25 -23.52 5.73
N ASP A 207 -21.61 -22.38 5.13
CA ASP A 207 -22.63 -22.30 4.09
C ASP A 207 -22.20 -21.35 2.96
N THR A 208 -22.39 -21.77 1.73
CA THR A 208 -22.08 -20.94 0.56
C THR A 208 -23.21 -19.94 0.30
N CYS A 209 -22.94 -18.66 0.51
CA CYS A 209 -23.86 -17.59 0.14
C CYS A 209 -23.43 -17.01 -1.21
N PRO A 210 -24.27 -17.01 -2.26
CA PRO A 210 -23.95 -16.38 -3.54
C PRO A 210 -23.62 -14.89 -3.35
N LEU A 211 -22.59 -14.43 -4.03
CA LEU A 211 -22.12 -13.04 -4.00
C LEU A 211 -22.30 -12.37 -5.36
N TYR A 212 -22.94 -11.21 -5.38
CA TYR A 212 -23.10 -10.34 -6.54
C TYR A 212 -22.42 -9.00 -6.28
N CYS A 213 -21.55 -8.56 -7.18
CA CYS A 213 -20.79 -7.33 -7.05
C CYS A 213 -21.21 -6.33 -8.12
N TRP A 214 -21.58 -5.12 -7.69
CA TRP A 214 -22.17 -4.11 -8.54
C TRP A 214 -21.33 -2.82 -8.55
N THR A 215 -21.05 -2.32 -9.74
CA THR A 215 -20.38 -1.03 -9.95
C THR A 215 -21.00 -0.34 -11.18
N ASP A 216 -21.09 0.97 -11.16
CA ASP A 216 -21.49 1.78 -12.31
C ASP A 216 -20.29 2.21 -13.18
N SER A 217 -19.07 1.90 -12.72
CA SER A 217 -17.86 2.19 -13.47
C SER A 217 -17.52 1.08 -14.47
N ALA A 218 -17.74 1.35 -15.76
CA ALA A 218 -17.34 0.47 -16.85
C ALA A 218 -15.80 0.25 -16.89
N VAL A 219 -15.02 1.26 -16.48
CA VAL A 219 -13.55 1.20 -16.44
C VAL A 219 -13.09 0.23 -15.35
N VAL A 220 -13.66 0.33 -14.14
CA VAL A 220 -13.35 -0.58 -13.03
C VAL A 220 -13.73 -2.01 -13.37
N LEU A 221 -14.90 -2.20 -13.98
CA LEU A 221 -15.34 -3.50 -14.43
C LEU A 221 -14.36 -4.11 -15.44
N ALA A 222 -13.89 -3.32 -16.41
CA ALA A 222 -12.89 -3.73 -17.38
C ALA A 222 -11.55 -4.10 -16.70
N TRP A 223 -11.09 -3.33 -15.70
CA TRP A 223 -9.86 -3.64 -14.97
C TRP A 223 -9.95 -4.95 -14.18
N ILE A 224 -11.11 -5.26 -13.60
CA ILE A 224 -11.31 -6.49 -12.81
C ILE A 224 -11.47 -7.70 -13.73
N GLN A 225 -12.22 -7.60 -14.81
CA GLN A 225 -12.59 -8.73 -15.66
C GLN A 225 -11.52 -9.12 -16.69
N ARG A 226 -10.82 -8.12 -17.26
CA ARG A 226 -9.84 -8.36 -18.33
C ARG A 226 -8.55 -9.00 -17.80
N GLN A 227 -8.01 -9.93 -18.58
CA GLN A 227 -6.69 -10.49 -18.33
C GLN A 227 -5.62 -9.59 -18.95
N CYS A 228 -5.24 -8.55 -18.24
CA CYS A 228 -4.23 -7.61 -18.68
C CYS A 228 -3.22 -7.31 -17.56
N SER A 229 -1.99 -6.97 -17.94
CA SER A 229 -0.98 -6.50 -16.98
C SER A 229 -1.19 -5.02 -16.69
N TRP A 230 -1.63 -4.71 -15.47
CA TRP A 230 -1.89 -3.33 -15.04
C TRP A 230 -0.67 -2.69 -14.38
N LYS A 231 -0.61 -1.37 -14.35
CA LYS A 231 0.34 -0.60 -13.55
C LYS A 231 0.16 -0.91 -12.04
N PRO A 232 1.18 -0.69 -11.20
CA PRO A 232 1.18 -1.13 -9.79
C PRO A 232 -0.04 -0.69 -8.98
N PHE A 233 -0.57 0.52 -9.24
CA PHE A 233 -1.73 1.03 -8.51
C PHE A 233 -2.97 0.16 -8.74
N VAL A 234 -3.30 -0.11 -9.99
CA VAL A 234 -4.45 -0.93 -10.39
C VAL A 234 -4.18 -2.40 -10.11
N SER A 235 -3.00 -2.91 -10.49
CA SER A 235 -2.62 -4.31 -10.32
C SER A 235 -2.78 -4.80 -8.88
N ASN A 236 -2.25 -4.05 -7.90
CA ASN A 236 -2.31 -4.46 -6.49
C ASN A 236 -3.76 -4.52 -5.98
N ARG A 237 -4.61 -3.57 -6.40
CA ARG A 237 -6.01 -3.51 -5.97
C ARG A 237 -6.87 -4.57 -6.63
N VAL A 238 -6.71 -4.76 -7.93
CA VAL A 238 -7.39 -5.83 -8.68
C VAL A 238 -7.00 -7.21 -8.14
N SER A 239 -5.73 -7.43 -7.83
CA SER A 239 -5.27 -8.69 -7.23
C SER A 239 -5.94 -8.95 -5.88
N GLU A 240 -6.08 -7.93 -5.03
CA GLU A 240 -6.75 -8.06 -3.72
C GLU A 240 -8.26 -8.25 -3.89
N ILE A 241 -8.92 -7.50 -4.79
CA ILE A 241 -10.34 -7.67 -5.11
C ILE A 241 -10.60 -9.10 -5.59
N CYS A 242 -9.77 -9.63 -6.50
CA CYS A 242 -9.90 -10.99 -7.01
C CYS A 242 -9.54 -12.08 -5.98
N ALA A 243 -8.82 -11.74 -4.91
CA ALA A 243 -8.60 -12.65 -3.78
C ALA A 243 -9.85 -12.78 -2.89
N HIS A 244 -10.72 -11.78 -2.87
CA HIS A 244 -11.95 -11.76 -2.07
C HIS A 244 -13.20 -12.11 -2.87
N THR A 245 -13.20 -11.84 -4.18
CA THR A 245 -14.37 -11.98 -5.07
C THR A 245 -13.95 -12.64 -6.39
N LYS A 246 -14.87 -13.38 -7.03
CA LYS A 246 -14.61 -13.89 -8.38
C LYS A 246 -14.93 -12.81 -9.42
N LYS A 247 -14.20 -12.81 -10.55
CA LYS A 247 -14.39 -11.84 -11.64
C LYS A 247 -15.80 -11.89 -12.24
N GLU A 248 -16.37 -13.07 -12.31
CA GLU A 248 -17.70 -13.36 -12.86
C GLU A 248 -18.84 -12.83 -11.98
N HIS A 249 -18.55 -12.51 -10.71
CA HIS A 249 -19.53 -11.91 -9.81
C HIS A 249 -19.76 -10.43 -10.07
N TRP A 250 -18.82 -9.76 -10.78
CA TRP A 250 -18.86 -8.33 -11.02
C TRP A 250 -19.77 -8.00 -12.21
N ARG A 251 -20.73 -7.13 -11.96
CA ARG A 251 -21.76 -6.69 -12.88
C ARG A 251 -21.87 -5.17 -12.88
N HIS A 252 -22.33 -4.64 -13.99
CA HIS A 252 -22.65 -3.23 -14.07
C HIS A 252 -24.03 -2.96 -13.50
N VAL A 253 -24.16 -1.82 -12.82
CA VAL A 253 -25.46 -1.25 -12.40
C VAL A 253 -25.52 0.19 -12.86
N PRO A 254 -26.66 0.65 -13.43
CA PRO A 254 -26.83 2.08 -13.75
C PRO A 254 -26.68 2.95 -12.48
N GLY A 255 -26.04 4.13 -12.59
CA GLY A 255 -25.72 4.96 -11.42
C GLY A 255 -26.95 5.31 -10.57
N HIS A 256 -28.11 5.60 -11.18
CA HIS A 256 -29.36 5.88 -10.45
C HIS A 256 -29.92 4.65 -9.69
N CYS A 257 -29.46 3.45 -10.02
CA CYS A 257 -29.81 2.22 -9.33
C CYS A 257 -28.74 1.79 -8.30
N ASN A 258 -27.63 2.55 -8.17
CA ASN A 258 -26.52 2.22 -7.29
C ASN A 258 -26.69 2.90 -5.93
N PRO A 259 -27.01 2.15 -4.86
CA PRO A 259 -27.15 2.75 -3.52
C PRO A 259 -25.85 3.35 -2.98
N ALA A 260 -24.70 2.94 -3.50
CA ALA A 260 -23.41 3.46 -3.09
C ALA A 260 -23.17 4.92 -3.54
N ASP A 261 -23.95 5.46 -4.52
CA ASP A 261 -23.88 6.87 -4.91
C ASP A 261 -24.16 7.80 -3.72
N LEU A 262 -25.22 7.49 -2.95
CA LEU A 262 -25.53 8.25 -1.74
C LEU A 262 -24.38 8.21 -0.73
N LEU A 263 -23.73 7.06 -0.60
CA LEU A 263 -22.63 6.84 0.32
C LEU A 263 -21.34 7.56 -0.10
N SER A 264 -21.11 7.78 -1.40
CA SER A 264 -19.92 8.47 -1.94
C SER A 264 -20.09 9.99 -2.00
N ARG A 265 -21.33 10.49 -2.05
CA ARG A 265 -21.65 11.92 -2.07
C ARG A 265 -21.96 12.49 -0.71
N GLY A 266 -22.57 11.68 0.16
CA GLY A 266 -23.08 12.09 1.46
C GLY A 266 -24.43 12.82 1.35
N CYS A 267 -25.17 12.82 2.45
CA CYS A 267 -26.46 13.51 2.56
C CYS A 267 -26.75 13.96 3.99
N ASN A 268 -27.79 14.78 4.19
CA ASN A 268 -28.31 15.07 5.51
C ASN A 268 -29.20 13.92 6.02
N MET A 269 -29.53 13.93 7.31
CA MET A 269 -30.27 12.83 7.93
C MET A 269 -31.70 12.70 7.37
N LYS A 270 -32.37 13.82 7.06
CA LYS A 270 -33.70 13.80 6.46
C LYS A 270 -33.71 13.09 5.10
N THR A 271 -32.77 13.46 4.22
CA THR A 271 -32.60 12.79 2.92
C THR A 271 -32.30 11.30 3.06
N LEU A 272 -31.50 10.93 4.08
CA LEU A 272 -31.21 9.52 4.34
C LEU A 272 -32.48 8.74 4.72
N MET A 273 -33.33 9.30 5.58
CA MET A 273 -34.59 8.67 5.97
C MET A 273 -35.56 8.51 4.79
N ASP A 274 -35.66 9.52 3.93
CA ASP A 274 -36.51 9.50 2.75
C ASP A 274 -36.03 8.55 1.64
N SER A 275 -34.74 8.18 1.64
CA SER A 275 -34.07 7.40 0.58
C SER A 275 -34.25 5.89 0.65
N HIS A 276 -34.88 5.36 1.71
CA HIS A 276 -34.94 3.91 1.97
C HIS A 276 -33.56 3.21 1.94
N TRP A 277 -32.51 3.94 2.34
CA TRP A 277 -31.12 3.48 2.33
C TRP A 277 -30.91 2.10 2.93
N TRP A 278 -31.58 1.80 4.04
CA TRP A 278 -31.39 0.55 4.80
C TRP A 278 -32.07 -0.65 4.17
N ASP A 279 -33.11 -0.41 3.34
CA ASP A 279 -33.89 -1.44 2.67
C ASP A 279 -33.28 -1.84 1.30
N GLY A 280 -32.22 -1.15 0.89
CA GLY A 280 -31.55 -1.38 -0.39
C GLY A 280 -32.37 -0.97 -1.62
N PRO A 281 -31.83 -1.18 -2.81
CA PRO A 281 -32.50 -0.78 -4.04
C PRO A 281 -33.70 -1.67 -4.34
N ALA A 282 -34.84 -1.05 -4.70
CA ALA A 282 -36.12 -1.72 -4.91
C ALA A 282 -36.08 -2.85 -5.95
N TRP A 283 -35.20 -2.72 -6.98
CA TRP A 283 -35.06 -3.75 -8.00
C TRP A 283 -34.53 -5.09 -7.47
N LEU A 284 -33.82 -5.10 -6.32
CA LEU A 284 -33.39 -6.35 -5.67
C LEU A 284 -34.55 -7.15 -5.05
N LEU A 285 -35.72 -6.56 -4.85
CA LEU A 285 -36.92 -7.27 -4.41
C LEU A 285 -37.47 -8.17 -5.51
N SER A 286 -37.17 -7.87 -6.77
CA SER A 286 -37.63 -8.62 -7.93
C SER A 286 -36.77 -9.86 -8.18
N ASP A 287 -37.24 -10.73 -9.07
CA ASP A 287 -36.53 -11.93 -9.50
C ASP A 287 -35.24 -11.57 -10.25
N GLN A 288 -34.27 -12.48 -10.23
CA GLN A 288 -32.93 -12.23 -10.79
C GLN A 288 -32.94 -11.87 -12.27
N GLU A 289 -33.96 -12.31 -13.02
CA GLU A 289 -34.10 -12.02 -14.46
C GLU A 289 -34.39 -10.54 -14.73
N LEU A 290 -35.02 -9.88 -13.77
CA LEU A 290 -35.37 -8.45 -13.83
C LEU A 290 -34.29 -7.52 -13.29
N TRP A 291 -33.17 -8.05 -12.80
CA TRP A 291 -32.04 -7.23 -12.32
C TRP A 291 -31.35 -6.51 -13.49
N PRO A 292 -30.67 -5.38 -13.20
CA PRO A 292 -29.93 -4.68 -14.22
C PRO A 292 -28.96 -5.60 -14.98
N GLN A 293 -29.08 -5.61 -16.32
CA GLN A 293 -28.24 -6.42 -17.19
C GLN A 293 -27.01 -5.63 -17.61
N SER A 294 -25.85 -6.30 -17.65
CA SER A 294 -24.56 -5.69 -18.03
C SER A 294 -24.34 -5.62 -19.56
N ASN A 295 -25.42 -5.66 -20.35
CA ASN A 295 -25.31 -5.72 -21.81
C ASN A 295 -25.00 -4.32 -22.37
N HIS A 296 -24.04 -4.23 -23.30
CA HIS A 296 -23.71 -3.03 -24.10
C HIS A 296 -23.27 -1.79 -23.33
N ILE A 297 -22.29 -1.96 -22.42
CA ILE A 297 -21.70 -0.82 -21.71
C ILE A 297 -20.58 -0.24 -22.58
N ALA A 298 -20.68 1.05 -22.90
CA ALA A 298 -19.59 1.78 -23.55
C ALA A 298 -18.43 1.94 -22.55
N VAL A 299 -17.30 1.29 -22.80
CA VAL A 299 -16.11 1.40 -21.99
C VAL A 299 -15.19 2.48 -22.56
N ASP A 300 -14.73 3.41 -21.74
CA ASP A 300 -13.67 4.34 -22.14
C ASP A 300 -12.33 3.60 -22.24
N GLU A 301 -12.02 3.10 -23.43
CA GLU A 301 -10.77 2.35 -23.71
C GLU A 301 -9.52 3.18 -23.45
N ASN A 302 -9.58 4.51 -23.56
CA ASN A 302 -8.45 5.37 -23.24
C ASN A 302 -8.15 5.35 -21.74
N ALA A 303 -9.18 5.49 -20.90
CA ALA A 303 -9.02 5.42 -19.44
C ALA A 303 -8.52 4.04 -18.99
N VAL A 304 -8.97 2.96 -19.63
CA VAL A 304 -8.51 1.60 -19.36
C VAL A 304 -7.04 1.43 -19.76
N SER A 305 -6.68 1.86 -20.97
CA SER A 305 -5.34 1.66 -21.55
C SER A 305 -4.25 2.49 -20.86
N ILE A 306 -4.59 3.65 -20.28
CA ILE A 306 -3.67 4.47 -19.48
C ILE A 306 -3.05 3.65 -18.34
N GLU A 307 -3.79 2.73 -17.74
CA GLU A 307 -3.32 1.89 -16.65
C GLU A 307 -2.74 0.54 -17.10
N ALA A 308 -2.83 0.20 -18.38
CA ALA A 308 -2.16 -0.97 -18.91
C ALA A 308 -0.63 -0.77 -18.85
N LYS A 309 0.09 -1.80 -18.45
CA LYS A 309 1.54 -1.83 -18.68
C LYS A 309 1.74 -1.92 -20.19
N LYS A 310 2.48 -0.97 -20.74
CA LYS A 310 2.99 -1.16 -22.11
C LYS A 310 3.80 -2.45 -22.07
N GLU A 311 3.38 -3.46 -22.82
CA GLU A 311 4.24 -4.57 -23.13
C GLU A 311 5.40 -3.97 -23.95
N VAL A 312 6.48 -3.73 -23.27
CA VAL A 312 7.73 -3.57 -23.97
C VAL A 312 7.98 -4.97 -24.52
N LEU A 313 7.66 -5.19 -25.78
CA LEU A 313 8.27 -6.25 -26.56
C LEU A 313 9.77 -5.99 -26.44
N VAL A 314 10.39 -6.61 -25.45
CA VAL A 314 11.83 -6.77 -25.43
C VAL A 314 12.09 -7.70 -26.62
N ASN A 315 12.25 -7.09 -27.79
CA ASN A 315 12.98 -7.75 -28.85
C ASN A 315 14.28 -8.20 -28.18
N THR A 316 14.41 -9.50 -28.00
CA THR A 316 15.63 -10.15 -27.51
C THR A 316 16.74 -10.16 -28.57
N ASN A 317 16.85 -9.13 -29.37
CA ASN A 317 18.15 -8.65 -29.80
C ASN A 317 18.77 -8.00 -28.56
N VAL A 318 19.30 -8.85 -27.70
CA VAL A 318 20.19 -8.41 -26.64
C VAL A 318 21.43 -7.90 -27.39
N ASP A 319 21.42 -6.62 -27.74
CA ASP A 319 22.65 -5.89 -27.91
C ASP A 319 23.38 -6.02 -26.58
N THR A 320 24.33 -6.94 -26.55
CA THR A 320 25.20 -7.19 -25.40
C THR A 320 26.00 -5.93 -25.02
N GLU A 321 25.94 -4.88 -25.83
CA GLU A 321 26.69 -3.63 -25.62
C GLU A 321 26.17 -2.75 -24.46
N HIS A 322 24.94 -2.92 -23.98
CA HIS A 322 24.37 -1.99 -22.98
C HIS A 322 23.77 -2.67 -21.73
N PHE A 323 24.09 -3.94 -21.46
CA PHE A 323 23.56 -4.59 -20.26
C PHE A 323 24.11 -3.97 -18.97
N SER A 324 25.36 -3.57 -18.96
CA SER A 324 26.00 -2.89 -17.83
C SER A 324 25.33 -1.55 -17.51
N GLU A 325 24.89 -0.78 -18.53
CA GLU A 325 24.22 0.50 -18.33
C GLU A 325 22.89 0.35 -17.60
N LYS A 326 22.11 -0.71 -17.88
CA LYS A 326 20.86 -0.99 -17.17
C LYS A 326 21.07 -1.32 -15.69
N LEU A 327 22.21 -1.90 -15.34
CA LEU A 327 22.60 -2.18 -13.97
C LEU A 327 23.01 -0.91 -13.20
N LEU A 328 23.33 0.18 -13.90
CA LEU A 328 23.68 1.47 -13.27
C LEU A 328 22.52 2.14 -12.53
N TYR A 329 21.29 1.70 -12.75
CA TYR A 329 20.13 2.13 -11.96
C TYR A 329 20.29 1.85 -10.45
N PHE A 330 21.00 0.77 -10.08
CA PHE A 330 21.19 0.38 -8.69
C PHE A 330 22.42 1.02 -8.07
N SER A 331 22.28 1.69 -6.93
CA SER A 331 23.34 2.43 -6.25
C SER A 331 24.35 1.58 -5.47
N LYS A 332 23.99 0.33 -5.07
CA LYS A 332 24.83 -0.57 -4.29
C LYS A 332 25.29 -1.76 -5.10
N TYR A 333 26.56 -2.16 -4.98
CA TYR A 333 27.13 -3.33 -5.65
C TYR A 333 26.42 -4.63 -5.27
N SER A 334 26.22 -4.88 -3.99
CA SER A 334 25.50 -6.07 -3.51
C SER A 334 24.09 -6.18 -4.06
N ARG A 335 23.41 -5.04 -4.30
CA ARG A 335 22.09 -5.01 -4.92
C ARG A 335 22.14 -5.37 -6.40
N ILE A 336 23.17 -4.95 -7.11
CA ILE A 336 23.42 -5.33 -8.52
C ILE A 336 23.62 -6.85 -8.62
N VAL A 337 24.48 -7.42 -7.78
CA VAL A 337 24.72 -8.89 -7.77
C VAL A 337 23.42 -9.66 -7.47
N ARG A 338 22.63 -9.22 -6.51
CA ARG A 338 21.32 -9.84 -6.19
C ARG A 338 20.35 -9.79 -7.37
N VAL A 339 20.29 -8.68 -8.09
CA VAL A 339 19.43 -8.58 -9.29
C VAL A 339 19.89 -9.58 -10.36
N VAL A 340 21.19 -9.70 -10.58
CA VAL A 340 21.74 -10.72 -11.49
C VAL A 340 21.38 -12.12 -11.00
N ALA A 341 21.52 -12.42 -9.71
CA ALA A 341 21.15 -13.70 -9.13
C ALA A 341 19.66 -14.02 -9.35
N TRP A 342 18.77 -13.06 -9.11
CA TRP A 342 17.32 -13.20 -9.37
C TRP A 342 16.99 -13.48 -10.84
N ILE A 343 17.67 -12.81 -11.78
CA ILE A 343 17.50 -13.03 -13.22
C ILE A 343 17.87 -14.48 -13.58
N PHE A 344 18.99 -14.99 -13.04
CA PHE A 344 19.43 -16.36 -13.30
C PHE A 344 18.58 -17.41 -12.59
N GLN A 345 18.13 -17.13 -11.37
CA GLN A 345 17.21 -18.00 -10.65
C GLN A 345 15.87 -18.12 -11.40
N TRP A 346 15.33 -16.98 -11.90
CA TRP A 346 14.10 -16.96 -12.71
C TRP A 346 14.26 -17.80 -14.01
N ARG A 347 15.41 -17.70 -14.66
CA ARG A 347 15.69 -18.48 -15.88
C ARG A 347 15.80 -19.99 -15.62
N ARG A 348 16.33 -20.42 -14.47
CA ARG A 348 16.51 -21.84 -14.11
C ARG A 348 15.26 -22.49 -13.57
N ARG A 349 14.46 -21.75 -12.81
CA ARG A 349 13.26 -22.24 -12.13
C ARG A 349 12.04 -21.53 -12.71
N ARG A 350 11.23 -22.25 -13.48
CA ARG A 350 9.98 -21.74 -14.04
C ARG A 350 8.89 -21.39 -12.99
N MET A 351 9.18 -21.50 -11.69
CA MET A 351 8.23 -21.18 -10.60
C MET A 351 8.93 -20.46 -9.45
N PHE A 352 8.31 -19.41 -8.96
CA PHE A 352 8.70 -18.66 -7.75
C PHE A 352 8.43 -19.49 -6.48
N SER A 353 9.33 -20.41 -6.16
CA SER A 353 9.17 -21.27 -4.97
C SER A 353 10.07 -20.90 -3.79
N ILE A 354 11.06 -20.04 -3.96
CA ILE A 354 12.03 -19.72 -2.92
C ILE A 354 12.25 -18.20 -2.83
N ALA A 355 12.00 -17.64 -1.64
CA ALA A 355 12.06 -16.21 -1.38
C ALA A 355 13.46 -15.66 -1.02
N TYR A 356 14.53 -16.46 -1.12
CA TYR A 356 15.88 -16.05 -0.74
C TYR A 356 16.93 -16.53 -1.76
N ILE A 357 18.05 -15.80 -1.82
CA ILE A 357 19.22 -16.14 -2.64
C ILE A 357 20.23 -16.83 -1.72
N SER A 358 20.71 -18.02 -2.11
CA SER A 358 21.78 -18.73 -1.40
C SER A 358 23.13 -18.04 -1.62
N ASN A 359 24.13 -18.36 -0.77
CA ASN A 359 25.48 -17.84 -0.96
C ASN A 359 26.11 -18.29 -2.27
N ASP A 360 25.87 -19.54 -2.68
CA ASP A 360 26.39 -20.09 -3.93
C ASP A 360 25.79 -19.36 -5.15
N GLU A 361 24.47 -19.06 -5.10
CA GLU A 361 23.80 -18.30 -6.15
C GLU A 361 24.29 -16.85 -6.23
N PHE A 362 24.63 -16.27 -5.07
CA PHE A 362 25.21 -14.94 -5.02
C PHE A 362 26.62 -14.91 -5.63
N GLU A 363 27.48 -15.87 -5.30
CA GLU A 363 28.85 -15.99 -5.83
C GLU A 363 28.83 -16.28 -7.34
N GLU A 364 27.94 -17.15 -7.79
CA GLU A 364 27.76 -17.43 -9.23
C GLU A 364 27.34 -16.15 -9.98
N ALA A 365 26.39 -15.39 -9.44
CA ALA A 365 25.94 -14.13 -10.03
C ALA A 365 27.06 -13.08 -10.03
N GLU A 366 27.88 -13.01 -8.98
CA GLU A 366 29.04 -12.13 -8.92
C GLU A 366 30.06 -12.51 -9.99
N ASN A 367 30.34 -13.79 -10.17
CA ASN A 367 31.24 -14.29 -11.21
C ASN A 367 30.76 -13.96 -12.62
N ILE A 368 29.44 -14.03 -12.85
CA ILE A 368 28.84 -13.64 -14.13
C ILE A 368 29.00 -12.13 -14.36
N LEU A 369 28.71 -11.31 -13.36
CA LEU A 369 28.86 -9.86 -13.43
C LEU A 369 30.30 -9.47 -13.71
N ILE A 370 31.27 -10.10 -13.07
CA ILE A 370 32.70 -9.90 -13.28
C ILE A 370 33.09 -10.22 -14.75
N ARG A 371 32.62 -11.36 -15.29
CA ARG A 371 32.87 -11.72 -16.69
C ARG A 371 32.31 -10.71 -17.68
N LEU A 372 31.12 -10.20 -17.41
CA LEU A 372 30.51 -9.14 -18.25
C LEU A 372 31.39 -7.87 -18.24
N ILE A 373 31.76 -7.40 -17.03
CA ILE A 373 32.64 -6.22 -16.90
C ILE A 373 33.98 -6.42 -17.60
N GLN A 374 34.58 -7.61 -17.50
CA GLN A 374 35.83 -7.94 -18.16
C GLN A 374 35.68 -8.01 -19.68
N GLY A 375 34.58 -8.58 -20.19
CA GLY A 375 34.26 -8.68 -21.62
C GLY A 375 34.10 -7.31 -22.25
N GLU A 376 33.41 -6.39 -21.62
CA GLU A 376 33.20 -5.03 -22.12
C GLU A 376 34.49 -4.20 -22.17
N HIS A 377 35.37 -4.34 -21.17
CA HIS A 377 36.55 -3.45 -21.04
C HIS A 377 37.85 -4.01 -21.65
N TYR A 378 37.95 -5.32 -21.80
CA TYR A 378 39.20 -5.98 -22.21
C TYR A 378 39.06 -6.73 -23.55
N VAL A 379 38.38 -6.13 -24.52
CA VAL A 379 38.19 -6.70 -25.88
C VAL A 379 39.53 -6.99 -26.57
N ASN A 380 40.54 -6.13 -26.40
CA ASN A 380 41.87 -6.31 -26.96
C ASN A 380 42.87 -6.93 -25.97
N ARG A 381 42.82 -8.26 -25.80
CA ARG A 381 43.68 -9.03 -24.86
C ARG A 381 45.16 -8.92 -25.14
N THR A 382 45.56 -8.76 -26.40
CA THR A 382 46.98 -8.75 -26.84
C THR A 382 47.77 -7.57 -26.29
N LYS A 383 47.18 -6.38 -26.13
CA LYS A 383 47.87 -5.22 -25.55
C LYS A 383 48.02 -5.29 -24.02
N LEU A 384 47.12 -5.97 -23.31
CA LEU A 384 47.19 -6.13 -21.87
C LEU A 384 48.21 -7.20 -21.44
N ASN A 385 48.33 -8.31 -22.19
CA ASN A 385 49.26 -9.40 -21.88
C ASN A 385 50.73 -8.99 -21.93
N LYS A 386 51.10 -7.93 -22.65
CA LYS A 386 52.45 -7.39 -22.64
C LYS A 386 52.89 -6.74 -21.32
N LYS A 387 51.92 -6.34 -20.47
CA LYS A 387 52.19 -5.65 -19.18
C LYS A 387 51.85 -6.49 -17.95
N LEU A 388 50.90 -7.41 -18.05
CA LEU A 388 50.38 -8.22 -16.94
C LEU A 388 50.24 -9.67 -17.40
N CYS A 389 50.77 -10.62 -16.63
CA CYS A 389 50.57 -12.05 -16.90
C CYS A 389 49.12 -12.44 -16.57
N ILE A 390 48.22 -12.40 -17.57
CA ILE A 390 46.80 -12.69 -17.41
C ILE A 390 46.52 -14.13 -17.85
N HIS A 391 45.73 -14.84 -17.05
CA HIS A 391 45.22 -16.16 -17.40
C HIS A 391 43.69 -16.21 -17.09
N LEU A 392 43.01 -17.17 -17.65
CA LEU A 392 41.60 -17.49 -17.33
C LEU A 392 41.57 -18.60 -16.30
N ASP A 393 40.71 -18.44 -15.29
CA ASP A 393 40.43 -19.49 -14.35
C ASP A 393 39.34 -20.48 -14.87
N SER A 394 39.00 -21.51 -14.06
CA SER A 394 37.97 -22.50 -14.39
C SER A 394 36.59 -21.88 -14.69
N ASN A 395 36.35 -20.71 -14.14
CA ASN A 395 35.10 -19.94 -14.34
C ASN A 395 35.18 -18.92 -15.49
N SER A 396 36.23 -19.01 -16.33
CA SER A 396 36.48 -18.08 -17.45
C SER A 396 36.65 -16.61 -17.00
N ILE A 397 37.10 -16.38 -15.76
CA ILE A 397 37.41 -15.04 -15.22
C ILE A 397 38.88 -14.73 -15.45
N MET A 398 39.16 -13.51 -15.92
CA MET A 398 40.56 -13.05 -16.09
C MET A 398 41.19 -12.75 -14.72
N ARG A 399 42.35 -13.41 -14.46
CA ARG A 399 43.14 -13.23 -13.26
C ARG A 399 44.57 -12.83 -13.59
N VAL A 400 45.22 -12.15 -12.68
CA VAL A 400 46.60 -11.70 -12.84
C VAL A 400 47.52 -12.63 -12.04
N LYS A 401 48.45 -13.31 -12.70
CA LYS A 401 49.48 -14.12 -12.03
C LYS A 401 50.50 -13.21 -11.36
N THR A 402 50.56 -13.21 -10.03
CA THR A 402 51.53 -12.43 -9.27
C THR A 402 52.79 -13.27 -8.97
N ARG A 403 53.89 -12.60 -8.58
CA ARG A 403 55.14 -13.27 -8.21
C ARG A 403 55.04 -14.10 -6.93
N LEU A 404 53.93 -13.96 -6.19
CA LEU A 404 53.66 -14.68 -4.92
C LEU A 404 53.12 -16.08 -5.16
N GLY A 405 52.96 -16.54 -6.40
CA GLY A 405 52.41 -17.88 -6.72
C GLY A 405 53.27 -19.08 -6.33
N LEU A 406 54.45 -18.87 -5.69
CA LEU A 406 55.34 -19.93 -5.21
C LEU A 406 55.18 -20.22 -3.73
N GLY A 407 54.32 -19.49 -3.02
CA GLY A 407 54.08 -19.71 -1.57
C GLY A 407 52.68 -20.31 -1.32
N ASN A 408 52.48 -20.87 -0.08
CA ASN A 408 51.20 -21.40 0.37
C ASN A 408 50.21 -20.27 0.73
N TYR A 409 49.88 -19.43 -0.23
CA TYR A 409 48.90 -18.33 -0.07
C TYR A 409 47.54 -18.74 -0.66
N ASP A 410 46.50 -18.08 -0.19
CA ASP A 410 45.16 -18.22 -0.73
C ASP A 410 45.16 -17.96 -2.27
N LYS A 411 44.37 -18.75 -3.01
CA LYS A 411 44.29 -18.65 -4.49
C LYS A 411 43.92 -17.25 -4.96
N ASP A 412 43.03 -16.58 -4.25
CA ASP A 412 42.57 -15.22 -4.59
C ASP A 412 43.66 -14.18 -4.38
N PHE A 413 44.52 -14.36 -3.37
CA PHE A 413 45.66 -13.45 -3.13
C PHE A 413 46.82 -13.68 -4.09
N SER A 414 47.12 -14.93 -4.42
CA SER A 414 48.17 -15.27 -5.36
C SER A 414 47.82 -14.96 -6.82
N SER A 415 46.51 -15.03 -7.13
CA SER A 415 45.96 -14.83 -8.48
C SER A 415 44.66 -13.99 -8.44
N PRO A 416 44.76 -12.67 -8.13
CA PRO A 416 43.60 -11.79 -7.96
C PRO A 416 42.85 -11.55 -9.28
N ILE A 417 41.54 -11.32 -9.15
CA ILE A 417 40.64 -11.05 -10.29
C ILE A 417 40.93 -9.67 -10.85
N LEU A 418 41.13 -9.60 -12.18
CA LEU A 418 41.42 -8.35 -12.90
C LEU A 418 40.12 -7.53 -13.09
N LEU A 419 40.10 -6.28 -12.62
CA LEU A 419 38.97 -5.37 -12.78
C LEU A 419 39.40 -3.99 -13.33
N PRO A 420 38.58 -3.35 -14.20
CA PRO A 420 38.83 -2.02 -14.72
C PRO A 420 38.43 -0.93 -13.72
N GLY A 421 39.37 -0.13 -13.24
CA GLY A 421 39.10 0.92 -12.24
C GLY A 421 38.25 2.10 -12.72
N LYS A 422 38.02 2.24 -14.03
CA LYS A 422 37.16 3.27 -14.62
C LYS A 422 35.68 2.83 -14.69
N ASN A 423 35.38 1.56 -14.48
CA ASN A 423 34.00 1.04 -14.54
C ASN A 423 33.20 1.50 -13.32
N VAL A 424 31.96 1.95 -13.54
CA VAL A 424 31.08 2.48 -12.49
C VAL A 424 30.67 1.39 -11.50
N ILE A 425 30.47 0.14 -11.94
CA ILE A 425 30.12 -0.99 -11.07
C ILE A 425 31.29 -1.33 -10.15
N VAL A 426 32.53 -1.32 -10.67
CA VAL A 426 33.74 -1.52 -9.88
C VAL A 426 33.90 -0.39 -8.85
N ARG A 427 33.58 0.85 -9.22
CA ARG A 427 33.56 1.96 -8.29
C ARG A 427 32.59 1.70 -7.12
N ARG A 428 31.36 1.22 -7.38
CA ARG A 428 30.37 0.87 -6.34
C ARG A 428 30.83 -0.28 -5.44
N LEU A 429 31.54 -1.27 -6.01
CA LEU A 429 32.19 -2.32 -5.21
C LEU A 429 33.16 -1.71 -4.18
N VAL A 430 34.03 -0.77 -4.61
CA VAL A 430 35.00 -0.12 -3.72
C VAL A 430 34.31 0.80 -2.72
N GLU A 431 33.29 1.54 -3.11
CA GLU A 431 32.48 2.39 -2.23
C GLU A 431 31.79 1.56 -1.14
N GLU A 432 31.17 0.43 -1.50
CA GLU A 432 30.49 -0.45 -0.56
C GLU A 432 31.49 -1.10 0.41
N LYS A 433 32.67 -1.52 -0.08
CA LYS A 433 33.74 -2.06 0.74
C LYS A 433 34.29 -1.02 1.72
N HIS A 434 34.44 0.26 1.29
CA HIS A 434 34.84 1.36 2.16
C HIS A 434 33.86 1.60 3.32
N ILE A 435 32.54 1.55 3.04
CA ILE A 435 31.49 1.68 4.06
C ILE A 435 31.51 0.47 4.99
N TYR A 436 31.59 -0.75 4.45
CA TYR A 436 31.65 -1.99 5.21
C TYR A 436 32.81 -2.01 6.22
N LEU A 437 33.98 -1.54 5.78
CA LEU A 437 35.19 -1.44 6.61
C LEU A 437 35.21 -0.17 7.51
N LYS A 438 34.04 0.43 7.77
CA LYS A 438 33.88 1.56 8.72
C LYS A 438 34.70 2.80 8.34
N HIS A 439 34.79 3.08 7.03
CA HIS A 439 35.44 4.29 6.48
C HIS A 439 36.95 4.35 6.73
N ILE A 440 37.64 3.25 6.49
CA ILE A 440 39.11 3.17 6.57
C ILE A 440 39.80 4.09 5.56
N GLY A 441 41.06 4.43 5.81
CA GLY A 441 41.89 5.25 4.92
C GLY A 441 42.19 4.58 3.57
N SER A 442 42.56 5.38 2.58
CA SER A 442 42.76 4.92 1.19
C SER A 442 43.83 3.83 1.04
N HIS A 443 44.87 3.82 1.88
CA HIS A 443 45.92 2.80 1.85
C HIS A 443 45.42 1.45 2.35
N THR A 444 44.73 1.42 3.48
CA THR A 444 44.17 0.21 4.05
C THR A 444 43.06 -0.36 3.16
N LEU A 445 42.22 0.51 2.58
CA LEU A 445 41.19 0.10 1.61
C LEU A 445 41.82 -0.57 0.39
N MET A 446 42.92 0.00 -0.14
CA MET A 446 43.64 -0.59 -1.25
C MET A 446 44.29 -1.94 -0.92
N SER A 447 44.81 -2.10 0.29
CA SER A 447 45.38 -3.38 0.79
C SER A 447 44.28 -4.45 0.87
N GLU A 448 43.14 -4.12 1.46
CA GLU A 448 42.01 -5.04 1.56
C GLU A 448 41.44 -5.48 0.21
N LEU A 449 41.38 -4.57 -0.75
CA LEU A 449 40.90 -4.90 -2.10
C LEU A 449 41.89 -5.83 -2.82
N ARG A 450 43.17 -5.70 -2.57
CA ARG A 450 44.21 -6.54 -3.19
C ARG A 450 44.18 -8.00 -2.78
N ASN A 451 43.56 -8.30 -1.66
CA ASN A 451 43.37 -9.70 -1.23
C ASN A 451 42.55 -10.53 -2.23
N ARG A 452 41.70 -9.89 -3.05
CA ARG A 452 40.83 -10.59 -4.01
C ARG A 452 40.86 -10.00 -5.41
N PHE A 453 41.13 -8.71 -5.56
CA PHE A 453 40.99 -7.98 -6.83
C PHE A 453 42.26 -7.22 -7.24
N TRP A 454 42.61 -7.35 -8.50
CA TRP A 454 43.57 -6.49 -9.17
C TRP A 454 42.84 -5.40 -9.94
N ILE A 455 42.62 -4.25 -9.32
CA ILE A 455 41.92 -3.14 -9.94
C ILE A 455 42.91 -2.19 -10.61
N THR A 456 42.73 -1.91 -11.90
CA THR A 456 43.57 -0.95 -12.61
C THR A 456 43.38 0.45 -12.01
N SER A 457 44.49 1.18 -11.77
CA SER A 457 44.45 2.53 -11.15
C SER A 457 43.76 2.56 -9.74
N VAL A 458 43.84 1.47 -8.98
CA VAL A 458 43.20 1.34 -7.66
C VAL A 458 43.61 2.46 -6.69
N ARG A 459 44.86 2.94 -6.74
CA ARG A 459 45.35 4.02 -5.87
C ARG A 459 44.55 5.32 -6.06
N TRP A 460 44.33 5.69 -7.33
CA TRP A 460 43.52 6.86 -7.67
C TRP A 460 42.05 6.67 -7.23
N LEU A 461 41.47 5.52 -7.55
CA LEU A 461 40.08 5.21 -7.23
C LEU A 461 39.81 5.26 -5.72
N CYS A 462 40.67 4.63 -4.90
CA CYS A 462 40.52 4.64 -3.44
C CYS A 462 40.67 6.07 -2.86
N LYS A 463 41.64 6.87 -3.38
CA LYS A 463 41.81 8.25 -2.95
C LYS A 463 40.59 9.12 -3.30
N ASP A 464 40.02 8.98 -4.49
CA ASP A 464 38.84 9.73 -4.92
C ASP A 464 37.61 9.38 -4.07
N ILE A 465 37.39 8.09 -3.79
CA ILE A 465 36.25 7.63 -2.97
C ILE A 465 36.38 8.15 -1.52
N VAL A 466 37.55 8.03 -0.90
CA VAL A 466 37.76 8.51 0.46
C VAL A 466 37.61 10.03 0.54
N LYS A 467 38.13 10.78 -0.47
CA LYS A 467 38.00 12.25 -0.55
C LYS A 467 36.54 12.70 -0.69
N LYS A 468 35.73 11.99 -1.48
CA LYS A 468 34.31 12.29 -1.70
C LYS A 468 33.40 11.79 -0.59
N CYS A 469 33.89 10.97 0.34
CA CYS A 469 33.12 10.45 1.44
C CYS A 469 32.85 11.53 2.49
N ILE A 470 31.57 11.84 2.74
CA ILE A 470 31.14 12.89 3.69
C ILE A 470 31.66 12.60 5.12
N ILE A 471 31.62 11.34 5.55
CA ILE A 471 32.07 10.94 6.90
C ILE A 471 33.58 11.12 7.04
N CYS A 472 34.35 10.70 6.03
CA CYS A 472 35.81 10.88 6.03
C CYS A 472 36.21 12.35 5.97
N GLY A 473 35.50 13.17 5.17
CA GLY A 473 35.70 14.62 5.10
C GLY A 473 35.46 15.30 6.44
N LYS A 474 34.34 14.96 7.14
CA LYS A 474 34.07 15.50 8.48
C LYS A 474 35.15 15.11 9.50
N ARG A 475 35.63 13.86 9.48
CA ARG A 475 36.74 13.41 10.37
C ARG A 475 38.03 14.13 10.08
N ALA A 476 38.37 14.35 8.82
CA ALA A 476 39.56 15.12 8.43
C ALA A 476 39.50 16.57 8.95
N ASN A 477 38.37 17.24 8.83
CA ASN A 477 38.18 18.62 9.35
C ASN A 477 38.29 18.68 10.85
N ILE A 478 37.75 17.73 11.62
CA ILE A 478 37.88 17.66 13.08
C ILE A 478 39.36 17.48 13.47
N MET A 479 40.13 16.66 12.74
CA MET A 479 41.54 16.48 13.01
C MET A 479 42.38 17.73 12.71
N ILE A 480 42.03 18.48 11.67
CA ILE A 480 42.67 19.75 11.33
C ILE A 480 42.39 20.79 12.43
N HIS A 481 41.16 20.90 12.90
CA HIS A 481 40.81 21.79 14.01
C HIS A 481 41.55 21.43 15.33
N ARG A 482 41.67 20.14 15.65
CA ARG A 482 42.45 19.69 16.84
C ARG A 482 43.95 20.00 16.71
N ARG A 483 44.55 19.85 15.52
CA ARG A 483 45.95 20.22 15.30
C ARG A 483 46.17 21.73 15.38
N HIS A 484 45.28 22.55 14.86
CA HIS A 484 45.34 24.01 15.00
C HIS A 484 45.23 24.43 16.48
N HIS A 485 44.33 23.82 17.24
CA HIS A 485 44.17 24.11 18.67
C HIS A 485 45.41 23.68 19.49
N SER A 486 46.03 22.53 19.16
CA SER A 486 47.26 22.09 19.84
C SER A 486 48.47 22.95 19.50
N LEU A 487 48.59 23.45 18.26
CA LEU A 487 49.64 24.40 17.83
C LEU A 487 49.48 25.77 18.50
N LEU A 488 48.23 26.27 18.60
CA LEU A 488 47.95 27.54 19.29
C LEU A 488 48.22 27.45 20.81
N ASN A 489 47.92 26.32 21.42
CA ASN A 489 48.25 26.09 22.85
C ASN A 489 49.75 25.90 23.08
N GLY A 490 50.46 25.27 22.15
CA GLY A 490 51.93 25.16 22.18
C GLY A 490 52.64 26.51 22.00
N PHE A 491 52.08 27.41 21.18
CA PHE A 491 52.58 28.80 21.04
C PHE A 491 52.32 29.65 22.27
N LYS A 492 51.15 29.54 22.89
CA LYS A 492 50.82 30.25 24.17
C LYS A 492 51.65 29.76 25.37
N ALA A 493 52.03 28.51 25.40
CA ALA A 493 52.92 27.95 26.42
C ALA A 493 54.36 28.47 26.28
N ARG A 494 54.89 28.66 25.04
CA ARG A 494 56.24 29.22 24.83
C ARG A 494 56.36 30.72 25.07
N GLN A 495 55.26 31.49 25.07
CA GLN A 495 55.25 32.93 25.45
C GLN A 495 55.17 33.19 26.98
N ARG A 496 54.87 32.14 27.80
CA ARG A 496 54.87 32.25 29.27
C ARG A 496 56.21 31.93 29.94
N PHE A 497 57.23 31.56 29.13
CA PHE A 497 58.60 31.27 29.61
C PHE A 497 59.66 32.16 28.96
N LYS A 498 59.30 33.45 28.63
CA LYS A 498 60.24 34.53 28.37
C LYS A 498 60.01 35.68 29.30
#